data_72c9b983b04b6d4c66616a4a8e872222
#
_entry.id   72c9b983b04b6d4c66616a4a8e872222
#
_cell.length_a   1.000
_cell.length_b   1.000
_cell.length_c   1.000
_cell.angle_alpha   90.00
_cell.angle_beta   90.00
_cell.angle_gamma   90.00
#
_symmetry.space_group_name_H-M   'P 1'
#
loop_
_entity.id
_entity.type
_entity.pdbx_description
1 polymer ?
#
loop_
_entity_poly.entity_id
_entity_poly.type
_entity_poly.pdbx_seq_one_letter_code
_entity_poly.pdbx_strand_id
1 'polypeptide(L)'
;MSVRIAPSVLSADLGRLREQVERVVEGGAERIHVDVMDGHFVPNLTFGAPIIQALRRITDRPIDVHLMVYRPQHYITEYAEAGASVFTFHAEAAVHVQRHLAAVRERGMLAGLALNPSTPVAHMEEVVDDLGVVLIMSVNPGFGGQSY
;
A
#
# COMPACT_ATOMS: atom_id res chain seq x y z
N MET A 1 -20.10 -0.91 -11.76
CA MET A 1 -18.98 -0.61 -10.84
C MET A 1 -18.50 0.80 -11.11
N SER A 2 -18.37 1.66 -10.08
CA SER A 2 -17.73 2.98 -10.23
C SER A 2 -16.22 2.83 -10.02
N VAL A 3 -15.42 3.55 -10.81
CA VAL A 3 -13.97 3.67 -10.57
C VAL A 3 -13.75 4.53 -9.32
N ARG A 4 -12.85 4.10 -8.45
CA ARG A 4 -12.44 4.83 -7.24
C ARG A 4 -11.00 5.29 -7.39
N ILE A 5 -10.70 6.50 -6.92
CA ILE A 5 -9.37 7.10 -7.07
C ILE A 5 -8.65 7.06 -5.71
N ALA A 6 -7.41 6.55 -5.74
CA ALA A 6 -6.50 6.50 -4.60
C ALA A 6 -5.18 7.21 -4.97
N PRO A 7 -5.09 8.53 -4.82
CA PRO A 7 -3.85 9.26 -5.12
C PRO A 7 -2.73 8.89 -4.16
N SER A 8 -1.52 8.70 -4.70
CA SER A 8 -0.34 8.41 -3.90
C SER A 8 0.32 9.68 -3.36
N VAL A 9 0.65 9.69 -2.09
CA VAL A 9 1.44 10.76 -1.45
C VAL A 9 2.91 10.74 -1.87
N LEU A 10 3.34 9.74 -2.62
CA LEU A 10 4.69 9.71 -3.21
C LEU A 10 4.96 10.93 -4.10
N SER A 11 3.92 11.46 -4.75
CA SER A 11 4.00 12.63 -5.61
C SER A 11 3.70 13.95 -4.89
N ALA A 12 3.44 13.91 -3.58
CA ALA A 12 3.10 15.10 -2.82
C ALA A 12 4.35 15.91 -2.41
N ASP A 13 4.19 17.21 -2.29
CA ASP A 13 5.12 18.06 -1.56
C ASP A 13 4.95 17.80 -0.06
N LEU A 14 5.92 17.10 0.54
CA LEU A 14 5.85 16.71 1.95
C LEU A 14 5.87 17.91 2.90
N GLY A 15 6.41 19.06 2.48
CA GLY A 15 6.34 20.31 3.22
C GLY A 15 4.92 20.88 3.32
N ARG A 16 4.02 20.45 2.42
CA ARG A 16 2.61 20.88 2.34
C ARG A 16 1.64 19.68 2.37
N LEU A 17 2.04 18.59 3.00
CA LEU A 17 1.31 17.33 2.97
C LEU A 17 -0.17 17.48 3.35
N ARG A 18 -0.46 18.21 4.43
CA ARG A 18 -1.84 18.46 4.89
C ARG A 18 -2.69 19.09 3.79
N GLU A 19 -2.22 20.21 3.26
CA GLU A 19 -2.96 20.95 2.22
C GLU A 19 -3.22 20.09 0.99
N GLN A 20 -2.22 19.32 0.56
CA GLN A 20 -2.35 18.49 -0.64
C GLN A 20 -3.28 17.30 -0.41
N VAL A 21 -3.27 16.69 0.77
CA VAL A 21 -4.20 15.61 1.13
C VAL A 21 -5.63 16.13 1.21
N GLU A 22 -5.85 17.28 1.88
CA GLU A 22 -7.17 17.91 1.96
C GLU A 22 -7.72 18.23 0.55
N ARG A 23 -6.88 18.77 -0.33
CA ARG A 23 -7.27 19.06 -1.73
C ARG A 23 -7.69 17.84 -2.52
N VAL A 24 -6.96 16.71 -2.43
CA VAL A 24 -7.35 15.51 -3.17
C VAL A 24 -8.60 14.86 -2.57
N VAL A 25 -8.81 14.95 -1.27
CA VAL A 25 -10.03 14.50 -0.58
C VAL A 25 -11.24 15.33 -1.02
N GLU A 26 -11.13 16.66 -1.07
CA GLU A 26 -12.15 17.57 -1.60
C GLU A 26 -12.43 17.29 -3.09
N GLY A 27 -11.40 16.91 -3.85
CA GLY A 27 -11.51 16.49 -5.26
C GLY A 27 -12.15 15.12 -5.47
N GLY A 28 -12.53 14.41 -4.38
CA GLY A 28 -13.24 13.14 -4.44
C GLY A 28 -12.38 11.89 -4.27
N ALA A 29 -11.13 12.02 -3.79
CA ALA A 29 -10.33 10.86 -3.44
C ALA A 29 -11.01 10.02 -2.34
N GLU A 30 -11.18 8.73 -2.60
CA GLU A 30 -11.84 7.82 -1.65
C GLU A 30 -10.86 7.14 -0.70
N ARG A 31 -9.57 7.11 -1.05
CA ARG A 31 -8.45 6.58 -0.27
C ARG A 31 -7.23 7.47 -0.45
N ILE A 32 -6.29 7.37 0.47
CA ILE A 32 -4.95 7.95 0.33
C ILE A 32 -3.95 6.81 0.21
N HIS A 33 -3.22 6.76 -0.90
CA HIS A 33 -2.24 5.71 -1.16
C HIS A 33 -0.86 6.09 -0.66
N VAL A 34 -0.15 5.13 -0.05
CA VAL A 34 1.20 5.33 0.51
C VAL A 34 2.12 4.24 -0.01
N ASP A 35 3.08 4.63 -0.85
CA ASP A 35 4.10 3.74 -1.41
C ASP A 35 5.31 3.67 -0.49
N VAL A 36 5.46 2.56 0.24
CA VAL A 36 6.56 2.32 1.18
C VAL A 36 7.65 1.51 0.50
N MET A 37 8.88 2.03 0.51
CA MET A 37 10.04 1.46 -0.14
C MET A 37 11.21 1.39 0.84
N ASP A 38 11.95 0.27 0.84
CA ASP A 38 13.01 -0.01 1.83
C ASP A 38 14.44 0.12 1.29
N GLY A 39 14.60 0.44 0.00
CA GLY A 39 15.92 0.48 -0.64
C GLY A 39 16.55 -0.89 -0.92
N HIS A 40 15.78 -1.99 -0.71
CA HIS A 40 16.24 -3.37 -0.91
C HIS A 40 15.37 -4.13 -1.92
N PHE A 41 14.05 -4.19 -1.68
CA PHE A 41 13.12 -4.78 -2.65
C PHE A 41 13.04 -3.93 -3.91
N VAL A 42 13.10 -2.61 -3.73
CA VAL A 42 13.24 -1.61 -4.81
C VAL A 42 14.40 -0.66 -4.47
N PRO A 43 15.03 0.00 -5.46
CA PRO A 43 16.23 0.81 -5.21
C PRO A 43 15.97 2.14 -4.50
N ASN A 44 14.71 2.53 -4.31
CA ASN A 44 14.33 3.78 -3.67
C ASN A 44 13.97 3.55 -2.19
N LEU A 45 14.08 4.60 -1.37
CA LEU A 45 13.69 4.64 0.04
C LEU A 45 12.68 5.78 0.22
N THR A 46 11.52 5.51 0.83
CA THR A 46 10.46 6.53 0.93
C THR A 46 9.95 6.73 2.34
N PHE A 47 8.94 5.97 2.77
CA PHE A 47 8.12 6.23 3.94
C PHE A 47 8.16 5.08 4.94
N GLY A 48 7.77 5.37 6.18
CA GLY A 48 7.53 4.39 7.23
C GLY A 48 6.27 4.75 8.02
N ALA A 49 6.03 4.10 9.16
CA ALA A 49 4.86 4.33 10.01
C ALA A 49 4.60 5.80 10.39
N PRO A 50 5.60 6.68 10.58
CA PRO A 50 5.35 8.09 10.91
C PRO A 50 4.51 8.85 9.87
N ILE A 51 4.63 8.53 8.56
CA ILE A 51 3.80 9.19 7.55
C ILE A 51 2.34 8.73 7.65
N ILE A 52 2.10 7.45 7.96
CA ILE A 52 0.76 6.90 8.16
C ILE A 52 0.08 7.59 9.34
N GLN A 53 0.80 7.74 10.47
CA GLN A 53 0.33 8.47 11.64
C GLN A 53 0.03 9.95 11.32
N ALA A 54 0.86 10.60 10.50
CA ALA A 54 0.63 11.97 10.07
C ALA A 54 -0.64 12.08 9.22
N LEU A 55 -0.84 11.18 8.26
CA LEU A 55 -2.04 11.12 7.42
C LEU A 55 -3.30 10.87 8.25
N ARG A 56 -3.24 9.98 9.24
CA ARG A 56 -4.39 9.70 10.12
C ARG A 56 -4.85 10.91 10.92
N ARG A 57 -3.95 11.85 11.22
CA ARG A 57 -4.29 13.16 11.84
C ARG A 57 -4.85 14.18 10.85
N ILE A 58 -4.72 13.93 9.53
CA ILE A 58 -5.17 14.84 8.48
C ILE A 58 -6.55 14.42 7.94
N THR A 59 -6.80 13.12 7.79
CA THR A 59 -7.99 12.62 7.12
C THR A 59 -8.55 11.35 7.75
N ASP A 60 -9.89 11.20 7.68
CA ASP A 60 -10.59 9.95 8.03
C ASP A 60 -10.70 8.98 6.85
N ARG A 61 -10.22 9.35 5.65
CA ARG A 61 -10.22 8.45 4.50
C ARG A 61 -9.36 7.23 4.77
N PRO A 62 -9.71 6.05 4.23
CA PRO A 62 -8.87 4.87 4.33
C PRO A 62 -7.44 5.15 3.84
N ILE A 63 -6.45 4.75 4.62
CA ILE A 63 -5.04 4.81 4.25
C ILE A 63 -4.66 3.44 3.68
N ASP A 64 -4.34 3.43 2.40
CA ASP A 64 -4.03 2.26 1.60
C ASP A 64 -2.51 2.17 1.43
N VAL A 65 -1.88 1.25 2.16
CA VAL A 65 -0.43 1.14 2.21
C VAL A 65 0.04 0.03 1.28
N HIS A 66 0.89 0.38 0.33
CA HIS A 66 1.56 -0.53 -0.60
C HIS A 66 3.03 -0.68 -0.21
N LEU A 67 3.42 -1.87 0.19
CA LEU A 67 4.77 -2.17 0.68
C LEU A 67 5.62 -2.82 -0.40
N MET A 68 6.59 -2.08 -0.89
CA MET A 68 7.69 -2.53 -1.73
C MET A 68 8.92 -2.76 -0.85
N VAL A 69 8.83 -3.77 0.03
CA VAL A 69 9.83 -4.05 1.06
C VAL A 69 10.11 -5.54 1.18
N TYR A 70 11.31 -5.91 1.57
CA TYR A 70 11.61 -7.27 2.00
C TYR A 70 10.99 -7.55 3.38
N ARG A 71 10.54 -8.81 3.59
CA ARG A 71 9.96 -9.29 4.84
C ARG A 71 8.80 -8.41 5.34
N PRO A 72 7.74 -8.21 4.53
CA PRO A 72 6.62 -7.31 4.87
C PRO A 72 5.94 -7.67 6.20
N GLN A 73 6.02 -8.92 6.64
CA GLN A 73 5.45 -9.39 7.91
C GLN A 73 5.96 -8.64 9.14
N HIS A 74 7.15 -8.05 9.09
CA HIS A 74 7.72 -7.31 10.21
C HIS A 74 7.01 -5.98 10.47
N TYR A 75 6.26 -5.47 9.50
CA TYR A 75 5.60 -4.16 9.55
C TYR A 75 4.11 -4.24 9.86
N ILE A 76 3.50 -5.43 9.85
CA ILE A 76 2.04 -5.60 9.98
C ILE A 76 1.51 -4.94 11.26
N THR A 77 2.11 -5.22 12.41
CA THR A 77 1.67 -4.67 13.70
C THR A 77 1.85 -3.17 13.75
N GLU A 78 3.05 -2.70 13.43
CA GLU A 78 3.40 -1.27 13.49
C GLU A 78 2.47 -0.43 12.60
N TYR A 79 2.14 -0.93 11.40
CA TYR A 79 1.33 -0.16 10.45
C TYR A 79 -0.16 -0.20 10.80
N ALA A 80 -0.65 -1.29 11.39
CA ALA A 80 -1.99 -1.32 11.97
C ALA A 80 -2.14 -0.28 13.09
N GLU A 81 -1.17 -0.24 14.02
CA GLU A 81 -1.13 0.73 15.13
C GLU A 81 -0.97 2.18 14.64
N ALA A 82 -0.27 2.38 13.53
CA ALA A 82 -0.16 3.69 12.88
C ALA A 82 -1.47 4.17 12.22
N GLY A 83 -2.43 3.28 11.98
CA GLY A 83 -3.75 3.58 11.42
C GLY A 83 -3.92 3.27 9.94
N ALA A 84 -3.13 2.34 9.38
CA ALA A 84 -3.36 1.81 8.05
C ALA A 84 -4.71 1.08 7.98
N SER A 85 -5.43 1.25 6.88
CA SER A 85 -6.72 0.58 6.63
C SER A 85 -6.56 -0.61 5.68
N VAL A 86 -5.59 -0.53 4.79
CA VAL A 86 -5.22 -1.57 3.82
C VAL A 86 -3.72 -1.80 3.92
N PHE A 87 -3.30 -3.05 3.90
CA PHE A 87 -1.90 -3.44 3.90
C PHE A 87 -1.65 -4.40 2.72
N THR A 88 -1.05 -3.87 1.66
CA THR A 88 -0.74 -4.60 0.43
C THR A 88 0.77 -4.86 0.36
N PHE A 89 1.15 -6.10 0.18
CA PHE A 89 2.56 -6.49 0.03
C PHE A 89 2.74 -7.33 -1.24
N HIS A 90 3.98 -7.39 -1.75
CA HIS A 90 4.31 -8.15 -2.94
C HIS A 90 4.41 -9.65 -2.66
N ALA A 91 3.82 -10.47 -3.53
CA ALA A 91 3.95 -11.93 -3.47
C ALA A 91 5.42 -12.36 -3.53
N GLU A 92 6.22 -11.64 -4.31
CA GLU A 92 7.65 -11.88 -4.51
C GLU A 92 8.51 -11.60 -3.26
N ALA A 93 7.96 -10.82 -2.30
CA ALA A 93 8.63 -10.49 -1.04
C ALA A 93 8.28 -11.44 0.12
N ALA A 94 7.38 -12.41 -0.11
CA ALA A 94 6.81 -13.24 0.95
C ALA A 94 6.95 -14.73 0.68
N VAL A 95 7.54 -15.46 1.63
CA VAL A 95 7.65 -16.93 1.55
C VAL A 95 6.32 -17.62 1.92
N HIS A 96 5.58 -17.04 2.86
CA HIS A 96 4.33 -17.60 3.39
C HIS A 96 3.17 -16.61 3.22
N VAL A 97 2.77 -16.39 1.96
CA VAL A 97 1.75 -15.38 1.58
C VAL A 97 0.47 -15.53 2.43
N GLN A 98 -0.14 -16.72 2.46
CA GLN A 98 -1.39 -16.97 3.17
C GLN A 98 -1.29 -16.62 4.67
N ARG A 99 -0.19 -16.99 5.34
CA ARG A 99 0.05 -16.64 6.75
C ARG A 99 0.11 -15.13 6.97
N HIS A 100 0.73 -14.39 6.06
CA HIS A 100 0.84 -12.93 6.18
C HIS A 100 -0.49 -12.25 5.92
N LEU A 101 -1.30 -12.72 4.96
CA LEU A 101 -2.66 -12.23 4.73
C LEU A 101 -3.54 -12.45 5.96
N ALA A 102 -3.48 -13.62 6.59
CA ALA A 102 -4.19 -13.90 7.84
C ALA A 102 -3.78 -12.93 8.95
N ALA A 103 -2.47 -12.71 9.15
CA ALA A 103 -1.96 -11.80 10.18
C ALA A 103 -2.39 -10.34 9.94
N VAL A 104 -2.48 -9.88 8.69
CA VAL A 104 -3.00 -8.56 8.35
C VAL A 104 -4.47 -8.43 8.76
N ARG A 105 -5.30 -9.43 8.42
CA ARG A 105 -6.74 -9.44 8.76
C ARG A 105 -6.97 -9.49 10.27
N GLU A 106 -6.17 -10.26 11.01
CA GLU A 106 -6.21 -10.32 12.48
C GLU A 106 -5.96 -8.97 13.15
N ARG A 107 -5.27 -8.05 12.46
CA ARG A 107 -5.06 -6.67 12.90
C ARG A 107 -6.13 -5.69 12.42
N GLY A 108 -7.21 -6.17 11.81
CA GLY A 108 -8.34 -5.35 11.37
C GLY A 108 -8.11 -4.59 10.07
N MET A 109 -7.03 -4.84 9.34
CA MET A 109 -6.77 -4.24 8.03
C MET A 109 -7.31 -5.13 6.89
N LEU A 110 -7.65 -4.52 5.76
CA LEU A 110 -7.85 -5.27 4.52
C LEU A 110 -6.50 -5.79 4.02
N ALA A 111 -6.43 -7.09 3.77
CA ALA A 111 -5.22 -7.71 3.26
C ALA A 111 -5.14 -7.57 1.74
N GLY A 112 -4.02 -7.08 1.24
CA GLY A 112 -3.75 -6.91 -0.18
C GLY A 112 -2.53 -7.70 -0.64
N LEU A 113 -2.58 -8.18 -1.89
CA LEU A 113 -1.44 -8.82 -2.54
C LEU A 113 -1.12 -8.11 -3.85
N ALA A 114 0.14 -7.73 -4.03
CA ALA A 114 0.66 -7.10 -5.24
C ALA A 114 1.48 -8.10 -6.07
N LEU A 115 1.40 -7.95 -7.39
CA LEU A 115 2.24 -8.69 -8.35
C LEU A 115 3.01 -7.73 -9.23
N ASN A 116 4.31 -8.02 -9.43
CA ASN A 116 5.13 -7.34 -10.42
C ASN A 116 4.62 -7.63 -11.84
N PRO A 117 4.94 -6.79 -12.85
CA PRO A 117 4.45 -6.98 -14.22
C PRO A 117 4.80 -8.33 -14.85
N SER A 118 5.89 -8.96 -14.39
CA SER A 118 6.34 -10.27 -14.87
C SER A 118 5.78 -11.46 -14.09
N THR A 119 5.05 -11.23 -13.00
CA THR A 119 4.51 -12.30 -12.15
C THR A 119 3.11 -12.69 -12.60
N PRO A 120 2.86 -13.96 -12.96
CA PRO A 120 1.55 -14.42 -13.39
C PRO A 120 0.46 -14.26 -12.32
N VAL A 121 -0.77 -13.91 -12.73
CA VAL A 121 -1.94 -13.79 -11.84
C VAL A 121 -2.24 -15.10 -11.10
N ALA A 122 -1.89 -16.24 -11.68
CA ALA A 122 -2.03 -17.56 -11.05
C ALA A 122 -1.40 -17.67 -9.66
N HIS A 123 -0.41 -16.82 -9.32
CA HIS A 123 0.16 -16.75 -7.98
C HIS A 123 -0.84 -16.31 -6.89
N MET A 124 -2.01 -15.79 -7.28
CA MET A 124 -3.06 -15.38 -6.34
C MET A 124 -4.19 -16.39 -6.19
N GLU A 125 -4.31 -17.36 -7.10
CA GLU A 125 -5.48 -18.26 -7.19
C GLU A 125 -5.77 -18.98 -5.86
N GLU A 126 -4.74 -19.53 -5.22
CA GLU A 126 -4.89 -20.29 -3.97
C GLU A 126 -5.14 -19.41 -2.72
N VAL A 127 -5.06 -18.09 -2.85
CA VAL A 127 -5.25 -17.16 -1.74
C VAL A 127 -6.30 -16.08 -2.03
N VAL A 128 -7.01 -16.18 -3.15
CA VAL A 128 -7.97 -15.14 -3.60
C VAL A 128 -9.06 -14.86 -2.58
N ASP A 129 -9.54 -15.87 -1.87
CA ASP A 129 -10.59 -15.74 -0.85
C ASP A 129 -10.09 -15.01 0.42
N ASP A 130 -8.77 -14.91 0.59
CA ASP A 130 -8.13 -14.19 1.69
C ASP A 130 -7.90 -12.70 1.37
N LEU A 131 -8.10 -12.28 0.09
CA LEU A 131 -7.75 -10.96 -0.39
C LEU A 131 -8.92 -9.97 -0.30
N GLY A 132 -8.65 -8.81 0.29
CA GLY A 132 -9.51 -7.63 0.19
C GLY A 132 -9.09 -6.70 -0.96
N VAL A 133 -7.83 -6.79 -1.39
CA VAL A 133 -7.26 -5.99 -2.49
C VAL A 133 -6.31 -6.83 -3.33
N VAL A 134 -6.42 -6.70 -4.64
CA VAL A 134 -5.45 -7.21 -5.62
C VAL A 134 -4.82 -6.01 -6.32
N LEU A 135 -3.49 -5.92 -6.29
CA LEU A 135 -2.74 -4.87 -6.96
C LEU A 135 -1.88 -5.45 -8.09
N ILE A 136 -2.29 -5.17 -9.32
CA ILE A 136 -1.50 -5.56 -10.50
C ILE A 136 -0.65 -4.39 -10.92
N MET A 137 0.67 -4.54 -10.79
CA MET A 137 1.60 -3.49 -11.22
C MET A 137 1.63 -3.38 -12.73
N SER A 138 1.42 -2.17 -13.23
CA SER A 138 1.52 -1.84 -14.66
C SER A 138 2.94 -1.47 -15.08
N VAL A 139 3.79 -1.15 -14.11
CA VAL A 139 5.21 -0.84 -14.25
C VAL A 139 6.00 -1.54 -13.15
N ASN A 140 7.32 -1.66 -13.30
CA ASN A 140 8.14 -2.16 -12.20
C ASN A 140 8.06 -1.20 -10.99
N PRO A 141 7.88 -1.74 -9.76
CA PRO A 141 7.79 -0.91 -8.56
C PRO A 141 9.11 -0.16 -8.29
N GLY A 142 9.01 0.97 -7.55
CA GLY A 142 10.17 1.71 -7.05
C GLY A 142 10.22 3.19 -7.44
N PHE A 143 9.48 3.63 -8.43
CA PHE A 143 9.47 5.04 -8.86
C PHE A 143 8.07 5.49 -9.29
N GLY A 144 7.75 6.77 -9.03
CA GLY A 144 6.55 7.41 -9.57
C GLY A 144 6.77 7.95 -10.99
N GLY A 145 5.67 8.28 -11.68
CA GLY A 145 5.71 8.96 -12.97
C GLY A 145 6.21 8.12 -14.16
N GLN A 146 6.25 6.82 -14.03
CA GLN A 146 6.64 5.91 -15.13
C GLN A 146 5.55 5.83 -16.20
N SER A 147 5.96 5.67 -17.46
CA SER A 147 5.02 5.39 -18.56
C SER A 147 4.55 3.94 -18.54
N TYR A 148 3.25 3.77 -18.78
CA TYR A 148 2.61 2.46 -18.97
C TYR A 148 3.00 1.88 -20.32
#